data_93188cd0a311615f36ca6fd2fcf258c5
#
_entry.id   93188cd0a311615f36ca6fd2fcf258c5
#
_cell.length_a   1.000
_cell.length_b   1.000
_cell.length_c   1.000
_cell.angle_alpha   90.00
_cell.angle_beta   90.00
_cell.angle_gamma   90.00
#
_symmetry.space_group_name_H-M   'P 1'
#
loop_
_entity.id
_entity.type
_entity.pdbx_description
1 polymer ?
#
loop_
_entity_poly.entity_id
_entity_poly.type
_entity_poly.pdbx_seq_one_letter_code
_entity_poly.pdbx_strand_id
1 'polypeptide(L)'
;MRPLIALFCAATVFAADTDKLKIHELAKPGQVVEIAKVPSMAAEAYAAPHTAEMPPPVYRLSNIAFLAAGRKETLDLYFPAGPARKDRPAVVFIHGGGFSGGDKAEYRSASVSADLCRAGYVVISCNYVLGLKTTPGVWPQNIADCRNAVRWVRAHAAELGVNPDKIAVAGGSAGGYLALMVGLSDDKTGPGGDASAKISAKVSAAIDMYGVTNFSKHGTGEVPGVSSAEQKSYLPELQCDAKDPAVLILHGTADTIVDIAQSHDMAKALLAAKVSYEYVIVEGGPHTFDLHPRGKGWKRTGFIDGIEVSSTSGTADVTEVTLAFLARTIGK
;
A
#
# COMPACT_ATOMS: atom_id res chain seq x y z
N MET A 1 -12.70 49.90 -2.98
CA MET A 1 -12.05 49.29 -1.80
C MET A 1 -12.94 48.14 -1.33
N ARG A 2 -12.60 46.92 -1.66
CA ARG A 2 -13.21 45.70 -1.11
C ARG A 2 -12.14 45.02 -0.25
N PRO A 3 -12.45 44.56 0.95
CA PRO A 3 -11.44 43.99 1.83
C PRO A 3 -11.03 42.57 1.37
N LEU A 4 -9.75 42.35 1.37
CA LEU A 4 -9.15 41.01 1.35
C LEU A 4 -9.57 40.31 2.64
N ILE A 5 -10.44 39.33 2.56
CA ILE A 5 -10.79 38.47 3.68
C ILE A 5 -10.31 37.03 3.36
N ALA A 6 -9.50 36.53 4.27
CA ALA A 6 -9.30 35.15 4.68
C ALA A 6 -8.52 34.22 3.76
N LEU A 7 -7.24 34.18 4.00
CA LEU A 7 -6.40 33.02 3.77
C LEU A 7 -5.66 32.57 5.06
N PHE A 8 -6.27 32.77 6.23
CA PHE A 8 -5.57 32.48 7.51
C PHE A 8 -6.17 31.34 8.33
N CYS A 9 -7.19 30.63 7.84
CA CYS A 9 -7.88 29.64 8.69
C CYS A 9 -7.30 28.20 8.63
N ALA A 10 -6.65 27.82 7.53
CA ALA A 10 -6.16 26.44 7.36
C ALA A 10 -4.87 26.14 8.15
N ALA A 11 -3.98 27.13 8.25
CA ALA A 11 -2.71 26.94 8.95
C ALA A 11 -2.87 26.81 10.48
N THR A 12 -3.88 27.48 11.05
CA THR A 12 -4.14 27.47 12.51
C THR A 12 -4.78 26.16 12.98
N VAL A 13 -5.63 25.54 12.14
CA VAL A 13 -6.23 24.24 12.45
C VAL A 13 -5.19 23.10 12.35
N PHE A 14 -4.28 23.21 11.41
CA PHE A 14 -3.20 22.25 11.24
C PHE A 14 -2.25 22.25 12.45
N ALA A 15 -1.78 23.40 12.91
CA ALA A 15 -0.89 23.50 14.05
C ALA A 15 -1.50 22.91 15.32
N ALA A 16 -2.79 23.15 15.55
CA ALA A 16 -3.48 22.65 16.75
C ALA A 16 -3.64 21.13 16.80
N ASP A 17 -3.85 20.48 15.63
CA ASP A 17 -4.00 19.01 15.57
C ASP A 17 -2.64 18.29 15.52
N THR A 18 -1.64 18.87 14.87
CA THR A 18 -0.28 18.29 14.84
C THR A 18 0.40 18.38 16.21
N ASP A 19 0.17 19.43 16.97
CA ASP A 19 0.68 19.57 18.34
C ASP A 19 0.19 18.45 19.25
N LYS A 20 -1.07 18.01 19.08
CA LYS A 20 -1.65 16.91 19.87
C LYS A 20 -1.07 15.53 19.50
N LEU A 21 -0.69 15.34 18.25
CA LEU A 21 -0.14 14.08 17.75
C LEU A 21 1.39 14.06 17.73
N LYS A 22 2.06 15.17 18.12
CA LYS A 22 3.52 15.33 18.05
C LYS A 22 4.13 15.05 16.67
N ILE A 23 3.34 15.17 15.61
CA ILE A 23 3.79 14.93 14.23
C ILE A 23 4.91 15.91 13.85
N HIS A 24 4.91 17.12 14.38
CA HIS A 24 5.97 18.11 14.16
C HIS A 24 7.33 17.66 14.70
N GLU A 25 7.39 16.75 15.68
CA GLU A 25 8.65 16.16 16.14
C GLU A 25 9.27 15.21 15.09
N LEU A 26 8.45 14.69 14.17
CA LEU A 26 8.86 13.81 13.08
C LEU A 26 9.23 14.57 11.81
N ALA A 27 8.87 15.85 11.70
CA ALA A 27 9.03 16.66 10.52
C ALA A 27 10.00 17.83 10.74
N LYS A 28 10.87 18.08 9.77
CA LYS A 28 11.64 19.35 9.73
C LYS A 28 10.72 20.50 9.30
N PRO A 29 11.00 21.76 9.72
CA PRO A 29 10.25 22.93 9.24
C PRO A 29 10.15 22.94 7.72
N GLY A 30 8.95 23.15 7.19
CA GLY A 30 8.69 23.19 5.74
C GLY A 30 8.40 21.84 5.07
N GLN A 31 8.49 20.72 5.78
CA GLN A 31 8.15 19.40 5.22
C GLN A 31 6.66 19.07 5.24
N VAL A 32 5.86 19.85 5.95
CA VAL A 32 4.39 19.67 6.00
C VAL A 32 3.77 20.39 4.83
N VAL A 33 3.12 19.65 3.95
CA VAL A 33 2.41 20.21 2.79
C VAL A 33 0.96 19.78 2.85
N GLU A 34 0.04 20.74 2.84
CA GLU A 34 -1.38 20.47 2.61
C GLU A 34 -1.57 20.05 1.15
N ILE A 35 -2.06 18.84 0.93
CA ILE A 35 -2.39 18.36 -0.41
C ILE A 35 -3.89 18.61 -0.65
N ALA A 36 -4.25 19.88 -0.74
CA ALA A 36 -5.59 20.26 -1.19
C ALA A 36 -5.87 19.86 -2.64
N LYS A 37 -4.84 19.53 -3.41
CA LYS A 37 -4.89 19.30 -4.86
C LYS A 37 -3.98 18.18 -5.35
N VAL A 38 -3.82 17.07 -4.63
CA VAL A 38 -3.45 15.87 -5.38
C VAL A 38 -4.66 15.59 -6.26
N PRO A 39 -4.55 15.69 -7.59
CA PRO A 39 -5.61 15.20 -8.43
C PRO A 39 -5.72 13.71 -8.09
N SER A 40 -6.64 13.37 -7.22
CA SER A 40 -7.15 12.03 -7.19
C SER A 40 -7.63 11.79 -8.61
N MET A 41 -7.34 10.65 -9.22
CA MET A 41 -8.03 10.26 -10.44
C MET A 41 -9.56 10.28 -10.24
N ALA A 42 -10.02 10.24 -8.99
CA ALA A 42 -11.36 10.55 -8.56
C ALA A 42 -11.78 11.99 -8.78
N ALA A 43 -10.91 12.98 -8.66
CA ALA A 43 -11.32 14.38 -8.79
C ALA A 43 -11.73 14.74 -10.22
N GLU A 44 -11.13 14.12 -11.23
CA GLU A 44 -11.55 14.29 -12.62
C GLU A 44 -12.84 13.53 -12.96
N ALA A 45 -13.07 12.37 -12.33
CA ALA A 45 -14.32 11.62 -12.47
C ALA A 45 -15.49 12.24 -11.65
N TYR A 46 -15.20 12.98 -10.59
CA TYR A 46 -16.17 13.75 -9.81
C TYR A 46 -16.53 15.10 -10.43
N ALA A 47 -16.00 15.46 -11.57
CA ALA A 47 -16.43 16.62 -12.35
C ALA A 47 -17.83 16.49 -12.99
N ALA A 48 -18.59 15.46 -12.65
CA ALA A 48 -20.04 15.41 -12.90
C ALA A 48 -20.77 16.40 -11.98
N PRO A 49 -21.85 17.05 -12.44
CA PRO A 49 -22.47 18.19 -11.76
C PRO A 49 -23.32 17.76 -10.58
N HIS A 50 -22.69 17.31 -9.54
CA HIS A 50 -23.30 17.16 -8.24
C HIS A 50 -22.64 18.17 -7.32
N THR A 51 -23.44 18.87 -6.52
CA THR A 51 -23.04 19.72 -5.40
C THR A 51 -22.21 18.92 -4.39
N ALA A 52 -21.09 18.38 -4.85
CA ALA A 52 -20.21 17.56 -4.05
C ALA A 52 -19.40 18.47 -3.13
N GLU A 53 -19.55 18.28 -1.83
CA GLU A 53 -18.62 18.80 -0.85
C GLU A 53 -17.21 18.42 -1.30
N MET A 54 -16.29 19.39 -1.25
CA MET A 54 -14.87 19.13 -1.52
C MET A 54 -14.41 17.99 -0.63
N PRO A 55 -13.71 16.99 -1.17
CA PRO A 55 -13.23 15.88 -0.34
C PRO A 55 -12.36 16.42 0.80
N PRO A 56 -12.40 15.81 1.98
CA PRO A 56 -11.64 16.29 3.12
C PRO A 56 -10.16 16.47 2.77
N PRO A 57 -9.52 17.54 3.26
CA PRO A 57 -8.11 17.76 3.00
C PRO A 57 -7.26 16.61 3.56
N VAL A 58 -6.18 16.30 2.87
CA VAL A 58 -5.18 15.32 3.25
C VAL A 58 -3.87 16.04 3.48
N TYR A 59 -3.18 15.72 4.56
CA TYR A 59 -1.87 16.28 4.86
C TYR A 59 -0.77 15.29 4.54
N ARG A 60 0.35 15.77 4.01
CA ARG A 60 1.53 14.95 3.73
C ARG A 60 2.78 15.55 4.36
N LEU A 61 3.52 14.73 5.10
CA LEU A 61 4.91 14.99 5.44
C LEU A 61 5.79 14.16 4.52
N SER A 62 6.69 14.83 3.82
CA SER A 62 7.52 14.19 2.80
C SER A 62 8.94 13.93 3.28
N ASN A 63 9.54 12.88 2.72
CA ASN A 63 10.97 12.56 2.87
C ASN A 63 11.41 12.31 4.32
N ILE A 64 10.62 11.58 5.07
CA ILE A 64 10.95 11.16 6.43
C ILE A 64 11.97 10.01 6.36
N ALA A 65 13.08 10.16 7.04
CA ALA A 65 14.08 9.10 7.17
C ALA A 65 13.54 8.00 8.11
N PHE A 66 13.58 6.76 7.68
CA PHE A 66 13.09 5.61 8.45
C PHE A 66 14.08 4.43 8.50
N LEU A 67 15.15 4.52 7.75
CA LEU A 67 16.25 3.56 7.68
C LEU A 67 17.50 4.08 8.40
N ALA A 68 18.49 3.22 8.53
CA ALA A 68 19.76 3.58 9.15
C ALA A 68 20.44 4.77 8.46
N ALA A 69 21.29 5.48 9.18
CA ALA A 69 22.04 6.62 8.67
C ALA A 69 22.82 6.24 7.38
N GLY A 70 22.82 7.14 6.42
CA GLY A 70 23.47 6.94 5.12
C GLY A 70 22.58 6.32 4.03
N ARG A 71 21.39 5.81 4.38
CA ARG A 71 20.38 5.37 3.40
C ARG A 71 19.67 6.58 2.82
N LYS A 72 19.37 6.50 1.52
CA LYS A 72 18.68 7.57 0.77
C LYS A 72 17.18 7.38 0.68
N GLU A 73 16.71 6.16 0.89
CA GLU A 73 15.30 5.80 0.84
C GLU A 73 14.58 6.48 2.00
N THR A 74 13.44 7.11 1.69
CA THR A 74 12.61 7.83 2.66
C THR A 74 11.16 7.39 2.52
N LEU A 75 10.33 7.77 3.45
CA LEU A 75 8.88 7.60 3.36
C LEU A 75 8.16 8.95 3.35
N ASP A 76 6.93 8.94 2.82
CA ASP A 76 5.97 10.02 2.95
C ASP A 76 4.82 9.56 3.84
N LEU A 77 4.44 10.40 4.78
CA LEU A 77 3.34 10.17 5.70
C LEU A 77 2.12 10.98 5.26
N TYR A 78 1.00 10.31 5.05
CA TYR A 78 -0.29 10.91 4.78
C TYR A 78 -1.21 10.71 5.98
N PHE A 79 -1.88 11.77 6.42
CA PHE A 79 -2.82 11.66 7.53
C PHE A 79 -4.06 12.51 7.29
N PRO A 80 -5.25 12.02 7.75
CA PRO A 80 -6.51 12.69 7.50
C PRO A 80 -6.65 13.92 8.37
N ALA A 81 -7.31 14.94 7.83
CA ALA A 81 -7.74 16.09 8.62
C ALA A 81 -8.76 15.67 9.70
N GLY A 82 -8.84 16.44 10.75
CA GLY A 82 -9.82 16.28 11.83
C GLY A 82 -9.19 15.95 13.19
N PRO A 83 -10.02 15.62 14.18
CA PRO A 83 -9.55 15.46 15.55
C PRO A 83 -8.57 14.29 15.68
N ALA A 84 -7.61 14.47 16.59
CA ALA A 84 -6.66 13.43 16.92
C ALA A 84 -7.40 12.18 17.44
N ARG A 85 -7.04 11.01 16.89
CA ARG A 85 -7.51 9.70 17.35
C ARG A 85 -6.30 8.92 17.85
N LYS A 86 -6.55 7.89 18.64
CA LYS A 86 -5.50 7.04 19.22
C LYS A 86 -5.54 5.60 18.72
N ASP A 87 -6.43 5.31 17.77
CA ASP A 87 -6.78 3.95 17.36
C ASP A 87 -6.95 3.78 15.84
N ARG A 88 -6.45 4.76 15.08
CA ARG A 88 -6.55 4.72 13.61
C ARG A 88 -5.83 3.50 13.05
N PRO A 89 -6.39 2.82 12.07
CA PRO A 89 -5.63 1.86 11.31
C PRO A 89 -4.65 2.57 10.37
N ALA A 90 -3.55 1.87 10.01
CA ALA A 90 -2.56 2.38 9.08
C ALA A 90 -2.36 1.45 7.89
N VAL A 91 -1.94 2.02 6.77
CA VAL A 91 -1.56 1.28 5.56
C VAL A 91 -0.16 1.71 5.13
N VAL A 92 0.74 0.75 4.96
CA VAL A 92 2.03 0.97 4.31
C VAL A 92 1.85 0.64 2.83
N PHE A 93 1.94 1.66 1.97
CA PHE A 93 1.83 1.52 0.52
C PHE A 93 3.21 1.44 -0.12
N ILE A 94 3.40 0.44 -0.97
CA ILE A 94 4.65 0.11 -1.64
C ILE A 94 4.48 0.31 -3.14
N HIS A 95 5.30 1.17 -3.74
CA HIS A 95 5.22 1.49 -5.17
C HIS A 95 5.67 0.33 -6.06
N GLY A 96 5.20 0.32 -7.31
CA GLY A 96 5.66 -0.58 -8.37
C GLY A 96 6.94 -0.11 -9.04
N GLY A 97 7.17 -0.53 -10.30
CA GLY A 97 8.31 -0.09 -11.10
C GLY A 97 9.35 -1.18 -11.36
N GLY A 98 8.97 -2.45 -11.31
CA GLY A 98 9.82 -3.60 -11.69
C GLY A 98 11.09 -3.73 -10.83
N PHE A 99 11.05 -3.27 -9.58
CA PHE A 99 12.16 -3.23 -8.62
C PHE A 99 13.34 -2.33 -9.03
N SER A 100 13.25 -1.66 -10.16
CA SER A 100 14.33 -0.83 -10.71
C SER A 100 13.96 0.65 -10.89
N GLY A 101 12.69 0.98 -10.72
CA GLY A 101 12.14 2.33 -10.81
C GLY A 101 10.96 2.53 -9.87
N GLY A 102 10.32 3.69 -9.99
CA GLY A 102 9.21 4.11 -9.14
C GLY A 102 9.66 4.98 -7.97
N ASP A 103 8.69 5.60 -7.34
CA ASP A 103 8.92 6.47 -6.17
C ASP A 103 7.64 6.56 -5.32
N LYS A 104 7.81 6.70 -4.00
CA LYS A 104 6.74 6.90 -3.04
C LYS A 104 5.84 8.11 -3.33
N ALA A 105 6.37 9.11 -4.05
CA ALA A 105 5.68 10.34 -4.41
C ALA A 105 5.21 10.37 -5.88
N GLU A 106 5.40 9.30 -6.64
CA GLU A 106 4.85 9.22 -7.99
C GLU A 106 3.32 9.31 -7.95
N TYR A 107 2.73 9.70 -9.09
CA TYR A 107 1.30 9.98 -9.20
C TYR A 107 0.40 8.89 -8.62
N ARG A 108 0.67 7.62 -8.93
CA ARG A 108 -0.08 6.48 -8.43
C ARG A 108 0.02 6.33 -6.92
N SER A 109 1.23 6.32 -6.40
CA SER A 109 1.50 6.17 -4.97
C SER A 109 0.85 7.30 -4.18
N ALA A 110 0.95 8.54 -4.66
CA ALA A 110 0.33 9.69 -4.04
C ALA A 110 -1.21 9.64 -4.11
N SER A 111 -1.78 9.23 -5.26
CA SER A 111 -3.22 9.14 -5.45
C SER A 111 -3.86 8.08 -4.55
N VAL A 112 -3.33 6.85 -4.56
CA VAL A 112 -3.82 5.76 -3.71
C VAL A 112 -3.68 6.13 -2.22
N SER A 113 -2.54 6.69 -1.83
CA SER A 113 -2.31 7.10 -0.44
C SER A 113 -3.29 8.19 0.00
N ALA A 114 -3.59 9.16 -0.85
CA ALA A 114 -4.55 10.21 -0.54
C ALA A 114 -5.98 9.65 -0.41
N ASP A 115 -6.38 8.70 -1.25
CA ASP A 115 -7.72 8.10 -1.21
C ASP A 115 -7.93 7.25 0.05
N LEU A 116 -6.95 6.42 0.40
CA LEU A 116 -6.97 5.67 1.66
C LEU A 116 -6.98 6.61 2.87
N CYS A 117 -6.22 7.71 2.80
CA CYS A 117 -6.17 8.69 3.86
C CYS A 117 -7.52 9.41 4.03
N ARG A 118 -8.20 9.79 2.93
CA ARG A 118 -9.57 10.35 2.97
C ARG A 118 -10.58 9.41 3.60
N ALA A 119 -10.36 8.11 3.45
CA ALA A 119 -11.19 7.09 4.10
C ALA A 119 -10.91 6.90 5.59
N GLY A 120 -9.92 7.62 6.14
CA GLY A 120 -9.62 7.65 7.59
C GLY A 120 -8.37 6.90 8.01
N TYR A 121 -7.65 6.28 7.08
CA TYR A 121 -6.39 5.57 7.36
C TYR A 121 -5.22 6.55 7.49
N VAL A 122 -4.27 6.27 8.36
CA VAL A 122 -2.93 6.86 8.26
C VAL A 122 -2.16 6.07 7.21
N VAL A 123 -1.58 6.74 6.21
CA VAL A 123 -0.92 6.04 5.11
C VAL A 123 0.54 6.44 5.03
N ILE A 124 1.38 5.44 4.87
CA ILE A 124 2.81 5.60 4.68
C ILE A 124 3.16 5.09 3.29
N SER A 125 3.62 5.98 2.41
CA SER A 125 4.19 5.57 1.13
C SER A 125 5.70 5.52 1.26
N CYS A 126 6.32 4.37 1.01
CA CYS A 126 7.75 4.19 1.26
C CYS A 126 8.54 3.89 -0.01
N ASN A 127 9.76 4.44 -0.06
CA ASN A 127 10.79 3.99 -0.99
C ASN A 127 11.53 2.79 -0.40
N TYR A 128 12.04 1.95 -1.27
CA TYR A 128 12.90 0.82 -0.97
C TYR A 128 14.08 0.80 -1.94
N VAL A 129 15.12 0.05 -1.64
CA VAL A 129 16.29 -0.03 -2.52
C VAL A 129 15.89 -0.53 -3.91
N LEU A 130 16.29 0.22 -4.92
CA LEU A 130 16.05 -0.07 -6.33
C LEU A 130 17.36 -0.48 -7.02
N GLY A 131 17.25 -1.34 -8.03
CA GLY A 131 18.36 -1.68 -8.88
C GLY A 131 17.96 -2.56 -10.05
N LEU A 132 18.78 -2.60 -11.06
CA LEU A 132 18.63 -3.50 -12.19
C LEU A 132 18.74 -4.95 -11.73
N LYS A 133 18.26 -5.90 -12.54
CA LYS A 133 18.34 -7.35 -12.25
C LYS A 133 19.73 -7.84 -11.87
N THR A 134 20.77 -7.13 -12.29
CA THR A 134 22.17 -7.47 -12.02
C THR A 134 22.78 -6.69 -10.86
N THR A 135 22.03 -5.77 -10.22
CA THR A 135 22.57 -4.93 -9.13
C THR A 135 22.68 -5.75 -7.86
N PRO A 136 23.91 -5.99 -7.32
CA PRO A 136 24.08 -6.68 -6.05
C PRO A 136 23.42 -5.93 -4.89
N GLY A 137 22.90 -6.68 -3.89
CA GLY A 137 22.38 -6.11 -2.65
C GLY A 137 20.96 -5.53 -2.74
N VAL A 138 20.26 -5.63 -3.89
CA VAL A 138 18.84 -5.26 -3.99
C VAL A 138 17.99 -6.27 -3.23
N TRP A 139 18.32 -7.56 -3.35
CA TRP A 139 17.67 -8.65 -2.66
C TRP A 139 18.55 -9.19 -1.53
N PRO A 140 18.04 -9.38 -0.34
CA PRO A 140 16.66 -9.15 0.13
C PRO A 140 16.40 -7.73 0.69
N GLN A 141 17.27 -6.76 0.43
CA GLN A 141 17.22 -5.44 1.07
C GLN A 141 15.92 -4.68 0.76
N ASN A 142 15.37 -4.82 -0.45
CA ASN A 142 14.08 -4.25 -0.83
C ASN A 142 12.94 -4.73 0.09
N ILE A 143 12.91 -6.03 0.43
CA ILE A 143 11.93 -6.59 1.38
C ILE A 143 12.20 -6.06 2.79
N ALA A 144 13.48 -6.01 3.21
CA ALA A 144 13.87 -5.48 4.51
C ALA A 144 13.46 -4.01 4.69
N ASP A 145 13.59 -3.19 3.65
CA ASP A 145 13.20 -1.79 3.69
C ASP A 145 11.69 -1.64 3.88
N CYS A 146 10.88 -2.42 3.17
CA CYS A 146 9.42 -2.44 3.35
C CYS A 146 9.01 -2.90 4.76
N ARG A 147 9.69 -3.91 5.31
CA ARG A 147 9.49 -4.33 6.71
C ARG A 147 9.86 -3.24 7.71
N ASN A 148 10.93 -2.50 7.43
CA ASN A 148 11.34 -1.39 8.27
C ASN A 148 10.36 -0.23 8.22
N ALA A 149 9.65 -0.01 7.10
CA ALA A 149 8.54 0.94 7.05
C ALA A 149 7.39 0.53 8.00
N VAL A 150 7.03 -0.77 8.05
CA VAL A 150 6.04 -1.28 9.02
C VAL A 150 6.52 -1.12 10.45
N ARG A 151 7.80 -1.42 10.74
CA ARG A 151 8.41 -1.24 12.06
C ARG A 151 8.41 0.23 12.48
N TRP A 152 8.69 1.13 11.54
CA TRP A 152 8.66 2.57 11.79
C TRP A 152 7.26 3.04 12.20
N VAL A 153 6.21 2.63 11.48
CA VAL A 153 4.81 2.94 11.87
C VAL A 153 4.51 2.45 13.26
N ARG A 154 4.88 1.22 13.57
CA ARG A 154 4.61 0.62 14.89
C ARG A 154 5.39 1.30 16.01
N ALA A 155 6.62 1.72 15.75
CA ALA A 155 7.44 2.48 16.72
C ALA A 155 6.86 3.86 17.03
N HIS A 156 6.23 4.51 16.05
CA HIS A 156 5.65 5.86 16.17
C HIS A 156 4.11 5.82 16.29
N ALA A 157 3.55 4.68 16.65
CA ALA A 157 2.09 4.50 16.67
C ALA A 157 1.39 5.49 17.59
N ALA A 158 1.99 5.81 18.75
CA ALA A 158 1.45 6.76 19.71
C ALA A 158 1.42 8.19 19.15
N GLU A 159 2.51 8.62 18.51
CA GLU A 159 2.64 9.95 17.90
C GLU A 159 1.70 10.10 16.69
N LEU A 160 1.51 9.02 15.91
CA LEU A 160 0.64 9.00 14.75
C LEU A 160 -0.85 8.81 15.10
N GLY A 161 -1.18 8.51 16.35
CA GLY A 161 -2.53 8.12 16.75
C GLY A 161 -3.00 6.83 16.08
N VAL A 162 -2.07 5.92 15.81
CA VAL A 162 -2.29 4.64 15.14
C VAL A 162 -2.40 3.51 16.18
N ASN A 163 -3.27 2.55 15.92
CA ASN A 163 -3.27 1.29 16.64
C ASN A 163 -2.17 0.38 16.05
N PRO A 164 -1.13 0.00 16.82
CA PRO A 164 0.00 -0.79 16.32
C PRO A 164 -0.39 -2.20 15.83
N ASP A 165 -1.57 -2.69 16.21
CA ASP A 165 -2.09 -4.00 15.79
C ASP A 165 -2.99 -3.90 14.54
N LYS A 166 -3.27 -2.68 14.05
CA LYS A 166 -4.12 -2.41 12.89
C LYS A 166 -3.30 -1.82 11.74
N ILE A 167 -2.29 -2.54 11.31
CA ILE A 167 -1.41 -2.12 10.19
C ILE A 167 -1.59 -3.10 9.05
N ALA A 168 -1.92 -2.58 7.85
CA ALA A 168 -1.92 -3.32 6.60
C ALA A 168 -0.75 -2.90 5.72
N VAL A 169 -0.40 -3.76 4.77
CA VAL A 169 0.52 -3.46 3.69
C VAL A 169 -0.19 -3.58 2.36
N ALA A 170 0.09 -2.69 1.42
CA ALA A 170 -0.53 -2.70 0.09
C ALA A 170 0.50 -2.28 -0.98
N GLY A 171 0.35 -2.80 -2.17
CA GLY A 171 1.19 -2.37 -3.29
C GLY A 171 0.71 -2.92 -4.62
N GLY A 172 1.29 -2.43 -5.71
CA GLY A 172 0.95 -2.92 -7.03
C GLY A 172 2.18 -3.30 -7.86
N SER A 173 2.03 -4.30 -8.73
CA SER A 173 3.14 -4.82 -9.54
C SER A 173 4.29 -5.30 -8.64
N ALA A 174 5.50 -4.78 -8.80
CA ALA A 174 6.61 -5.06 -7.89
C ALA A 174 6.27 -4.74 -6.41
N GLY A 175 5.48 -3.69 -6.16
CA GLY A 175 5.00 -3.36 -4.82
C GLY A 175 4.01 -4.39 -4.27
N GLY A 176 3.19 -5.01 -5.13
CA GLY A 176 2.30 -6.11 -4.77
C GLY A 176 3.06 -7.33 -4.28
N TYR A 177 4.09 -7.73 -5.03
CA TYR A 177 5.04 -8.75 -4.59
C TYR A 177 5.64 -8.45 -3.21
N LEU A 178 6.16 -7.21 -3.03
CA LEU A 178 6.77 -6.81 -1.77
C LEU A 178 5.75 -6.80 -0.62
N ALA A 179 4.49 -6.41 -0.89
CA ALA A 179 3.41 -6.48 0.09
C ALA A 179 3.12 -7.92 0.53
N LEU A 180 3.07 -8.87 -0.42
CA LEU A 180 2.92 -10.29 -0.12
C LEU A 180 4.12 -10.83 0.68
N MET A 181 5.36 -10.48 0.31
CA MET A 181 6.55 -10.91 1.05
C MET A 181 6.60 -10.34 2.48
N VAL A 182 6.13 -9.14 2.69
CA VAL A 182 6.00 -8.57 4.05
C VAL A 182 4.92 -9.29 4.85
N GLY A 183 3.78 -9.61 4.23
CA GLY A 183 2.63 -10.23 4.89
C GLY A 183 2.84 -11.72 5.20
N LEU A 184 3.40 -12.48 4.26
CA LEU A 184 3.37 -13.94 4.27
C LEU A 184 4.69 -14.60 4.72
N SER A 185 5.83 -13.90 4.63
CA SER A 185 7.10 -14.50 5.05
C SER A 185 7.51 -14.04 6.44
N ASP A 186 8.16 -14.92 7.21
CA ASP A 186 8.53 -14.63 8.59
C ASP A 186 9.41 -13.39 8.73
N ASP A 187 9.04 -12.50 9.64
CA ASP A 187 9.71 -11.19 9.81
C ASP A 187 11.06 -11.27 10.54
N LYS A 188 11.45 -12.45 11.02
CA LYS A 188 12.72 -12.70 11.69
C LYS A 188 13.68 -13.52 10.82
N THR A 189 13.20 -14.56 10.17
CA THR A 189 14.02 -15.54 9.47
C THR A 189 13.80 -15.59 7.96
N GLY A 190 12.67 -15.07 7.46
CA GLY A 190 12.39 -15.00 6.03
C GLY A 190 13.26 -13.96 5.30
N PRO A 191 13.19 -13.91 3.97
CA PRO A 191 13.93 -12.92 3.16
C PRO A 191 13.73 -11.49 3.67
N GLY A 192 14.82 -10.77 3.92
CA GLY A 192 14.78 -9.43 4.52
C GLY A 192 14.32 -9.41 5.98
N GLY A 193 14.33 -10.55 6.66
CA GLY A 193 14.03 -10.66 8.08
C GLY A 193 15.16 -10.12 8.94
N ASP A 194 14.84 -9.77 10.18
CA ASP A 194 15.79 -9.33 11.17
C ASP A 194 15.48 -9.97 12.53
N ALA A 195 16.23 -11.03 12.85
CA ALA A 195 16.11 -11.75 14.12
C ALA A 195 16.38 -10.87 15.34
N SER A 196 17.17 -9.82 15.19
CA SER A 196 17.52 -8.87 16.26
C SER A 196 16.48 -7.77 16.47
N ALA A 197 15.56 -7.56 15.52
CA ALA A 197 14.57 -6.50 15.62
C ALA A 197 13.67 -6.67 16.85
N LYS A 198 13.60 -5.64 17.68
CA LYS A 198 12.74 -5.61 18.88
C LYS A 198 11.27 -5.35 18.53
N ILE A 199 11.02 -4.68 17.39
CA ILE A 199 9.70 -4.31 16.90
C ILE A 199 9.37 -5.24 15.72
N SER A 200 8.18 -5.87 15.76
CA SER A 200 7.72 -6.77 14.70
C SER A 200 7.32 -6.01 13.44
N ALA A 201 7.58 -6.61 12.27
CA ALA A 201 7.07 -6.16 10.98
C ALA A 201 5.78 -6.90 10.56
N LYS A 202 5.19 -7.74 11.41
CA LYS A 202 3.93 -8.43 11.10
C LYS A 202 2.81 -7.43 10.85
N VAL A 203 1.94 -7.76 9.92
CA VAL A 203 0.79 -6.94 9.53
C VAL A 203 -0.50 -7.73 9.74
N SER A 204 -1.62 -7.03 9.76
CA SER A 204 -2.95 -7.63 9.97
C SER A 204 -3.71 -7.85 8.65
N ALA A 205 -3.22 -7.28 7.56
CA ALA A 205 -3.74 -7.51 6.21
C ALA A 205 -2.66 -7.21 5.16
N ALA A 206 -2.72 -7.91 4.02
CA ALA A 206 -1.88 -7.64 2.85
C ALA A 206 -2.74 -7.46 1.60
N ILE A 207 -2.38 -6.52 0.73
CA ILE A 207 -3.09 -6.23 -0.51
C ILE A 207 -2.11 -6.29 -1.67
N ASP A 208 -2.37 -7.21 -2.58
CA ASP A 208 -1.64 -7.39 -3.83
C ASP A 208 -2.49 -6.90 -5.01
N MET A 209 -2.00 -5.90 -5.70
CA MET A 209 -2.57 -5.45 -6.97
C MET A 209 -1.64 -5.91 -8.09
N TYR A 210 -2.05 -6.96 -8.82
CA TYR A 210 -1.36 -7.50 -10.01
C TYR A 210 0.16 -7.69 -9.79
N GLY A 211 0.57 -8.21 -8.64
CA GLY A 211 1.97 -8.52 -8.33
C GLY A 211 2.47 -9.81 -8.97
N VAL A 212 3.77 -9.92 -9.09
CA VAL A 212 4.43 -11.20 -9.40
C VAL A 212 4.42 -12.06 -8.14
N THR A 213 4.03 -13.32 -8.23
CA THR A 213 4.00 -14.25 -7.09
C THR A 213 4.95 -15.41 -7.24
N ASN A 214 5.37 -15.68 -8.48
CA ASN A 214 6.35 -16.69 -8.80
C ASN A 214 7.21 -16.29 -10.00
N PHE A 215 8.46 -15.95 -9.74
CA PHE A 215 9.40 -15.55 -10.79
C PHE A 215 9.78 -16.70 -11.75
N SER A 216 9.71 -17.95 -11.32
CA SER A 216 10.06 -19.10 -12.16
C SER A 216 8.95 -19.54 -13.10
N LYS A 217 7.75 -18.95 -12.99
CA LYS A 217 6.58 -19.25 -13.81
C LYS A 217 6.16 -18.05 -14.64
N HIS A 218 5.32 -18.31 -15.63
CA HIS A 218 4.62 -17.28 -16.41
C HIS A 218 5.56 -16.23 -17.06
N GLY A 219 6.76 -16.66 -17.44
CA GLY A 219 7.70 -15.83 -18.22
C GLY A 219 8.45 -14.75 -17.44
N THR A 220 8.36 -14.71 -16.11
CA THR A 220 9.01 -13.67 -15.30
C THR A 220 10.49 -13.94 -14.97
N GLY A 221 10.96 -15.18 -15.12
CA GLY A 221 12.36 -15.56 -14.86
C GLY A 221 12.64 -15.96 -13.41
N GLU A 222 13.79 -15.57 -12.88
CA GLU A 222 14.22 -15.85 -11.50
C GLU A 222 14.36 -14.55 -10.71
N VAL A 223 14.34 -14.64 -9.37
CA VAL A 223 14.67 -13.52 -8.50
C VAL A 223 16.13 -13.14 -8.72
N PRO A 224 16.40 -11.90 -9.14
CA PRO A 224 17.74 -11.53 -9.55
C PRO A 224 18.74 -11.53 -8.39
N GLY A 225 19.91 -12.11 -8.62
CA GLY A 225 20.98 -12.13 -7.62
C GLY A 225 20.75 -13.08 -6.43
N VAL A 226 19.71 -13.89 -6.48
CA VAL A 226 19.40 -14.92 -5.47
C VAL A 226 19.85 -16.28 -6.01
N SER A 227 20.55 -17.08 -5.20
CA SER A 227 20.99 -18.43 -5.60
C SER A 227 19.81 -19.34 -5.91
N SER A 228 19.99 -20.30 -6.82
CA SER A 228 18.94 -21.26 -7.20
C SER A 228 18.41 -22.05 -5.99
N ALA A 229 19.23 -22.28 -4.98
CA ALA A 229 18.84 -22.96 -3.74
C ALA A 229 17.87 -22.11 -2.90
N GLU A 230 18.00 -20.78 -2.95
CA GLU A 230 17.23 -19.84 -2.15
C GLU A 230 15.98 -19.30 -2.88
N GLN A 231 15.87 -19.48 -4.22
CA GLN A 231 14.76 -18.94 -5.02
C GLN A 231 13.40 -19.19 -4.40
N LYS A 232 13.17 -20.40 -3.85
CA LYS A 232 11.88 -20.78 -3.25
C LYS A 232 11.49 -19.91 -2.07
N SER A 233 12.44 -19.42 -1.29
CA SER A 233 12.15 -18.55 -0.14
C SER A 233 11.67 -17.15 -0.55
N TYR A 234 11.84 -16.78 -1.82
CA TYR A 234 11.38 -15.51 -2.39
C TYR A 234 10.08 -15.65 -3.19
N LEU A 235 9.40 -16.76 -3.14
CA LEU A 235 8.13 -16.98 -3.82
C LEU A 235 6.99 -16.87 -2.81
N PRO A 236 6.17 -15.80 -2.84
CA PRO A 236 5.05 -15.60 -1.92
C PRO A 236 4.13 -16.83 -1.84
N GLU A 237 3.86 -17.49 -2.96
CA GLU A 237 2.99 -18.67 -3.02
C GLU A 237 3.51 -19.86 -2.17
N LEU A 238 4.81 -19.87 -1.86
CA LEU A 238 5.45 -20.91 -1.02
C LEU A 238 5.67 -20.48 0.43
N GLN A 239 5.31 -19.24 0.77
CA GLN A 239 5.45 -18.70 2.13
C GLN A 239 4.15 -18.79 2.94
N CYS A 240 3.05 -19.19 2.32
CA CYS A 240 1.73 -19.19 2.95
C CYS A 240 1.65 -20.13 4.17
N ASP A 241 1.19 -19.60 5.30
CA ASP A 241 0.95 -20.30 6.56
C ASP A 241 -0.44 -19.91 7.11
N ALA A 242 -1.14 -20.84 7.74
CA ALA A 242 -2.49 -20.61 8.30
C ALA A 242 -2.57 -19.48 9.36
N LYS A 243 -1.43 -18.95 9.81
CA LYS A 243 -1.34 -17.80 10.74
C LYS A 243 -1.11 -16.48 10.03
N ASP A 244 -1.00 -16.51 8.71
CA ASP A 244 -0.78 -15.30 7.91
C ASP A 244 -2.00 -14.36 7.96
N PRO A 245 -1.79 -13.06 7.74
CA PRO A 245 -2.86 -12.10 7.67
C PRO A 245 -3.79 -12.36 6.49
N ALA A 246 -5.01 -11.84 6.55
CA ALA A 246 -5.91 -11.86 5.41
C ALA A 246 -5.30 -11.16 4.19
N VAL A 247 -5.54 -11.70 3.00
CA VAL A 247 -4.98 -11.21 1.74
C VAL A 247 -6.08 -10.76 0.78
N LEU A 248 -5.93 -9.58 0.18
CA LEU A 248 -6.72 -9.17 -0.98
C LEU A 248 -5.83 -9.22 -2.23
N ILE A 249 -6.31 -9.89 -3.26
CA ILE A 249 -5.68 -9.94 -4.59
C ILE A 249 -6.59 -9.23 -5.59
N LEU A 250 -6.04 -8.34 -6.40
CA LEU A 250 -6.74 -7.63 -7.47
C LEU A 250 -5.94 -7.80 -8.77
N HIS A 251 -6.56 -8.33 -9.84
CA HIS A 251 -5.85 -8.52 -11.11
C HIS A 251 -6.77 -8.35 -12.32
N GLY A 252 -6.28 -7.70 -13.37
CA GLY A 252 -7.00 -7.47 -14.60
C GLY A 252 -6.78 -8.58 -15.64
N THR A 253 -7.82 -8.99 -16.37
CA THR A 253 -7.70 -10.06 -17.39
C THR A 253 -6.99 -9.64 -18.67
N ALA A 254 -6.79 -8.33 -18.90
CA ALA A 254 -6.03 -7.80 -20.04
C ALA A 254 -4.62 -7.30 -19.62
N ASP A 255 -4.12 -7.76 -18.48
CA ASP A 255 -2.76 -7.46 -18.06
C ASP A 255 -1.75 -8.16 -18.96
N THR A 256 -0.92 -7.37 -19.67
CA THR A 256 0.11 -7.84 -20.60
C THR A 256 1.51 -7.75 -20.01
N ILE A 257 1.65 -7.28 -18.78
CA ILE A 257 2.93 -7.10 -18.09
C ILE A 257 3.16 -8.22 -17.06
N VAL A 258 2.14 -8.49 -16.24
CA VAL A 258 2.12 -9.60 -15.29
C VAL A 258 0.93 -10.48 -15.63
N ASP A 259 1.20 -11.71 -16.01
CA ASP A 259 0.16 -12.67 -16.36
C ASP A 259 -0.76 -12.91 -15.17
N ILE A 260 -2.07 -12.83 -15.37
CA ILE A 260 -3.09 -13.08 -14.33
C ILE A 260 -2.96 -14.47 -13.69
N ALA A 261 -2.32 -15.41 -14.37
CA ALA A 261 -2.02 -16.74 -13.83
C ALA A 261 -1.19 -16.68 -12.54
N GLN A 262 -0.39 -15.62 -12.36
CA GLN A 262 0.32 -15.36 -11.08
C GLN A 262 -0.67 -15.26 -9.91
N SER A 263 -1.72 -14.46 -10.07
CA SER A 263 -2.76 -14.30 -9.04
C SER A 263 -3.64 -15.55 -8.88
N HIS A 264 -3.89 -16.30 -9.94
CA HIS A 264 -4.60 -17.58 -9.84
C HIS A 264 -3.81 -18.60 -9.00
N ASP A 265 -2.49 -18.70 -9.21
CA ASP A 265 -1.64 -19.60 -8.44
C ASP A 265 -1.51 -19.14 -6.99
N MET A 266 -1.41 -17.82 -6.75
CA MET A 266 -1.39 -17.26 -5.40
C MET A 266 -2.70 -17.56 -4.63
N ALA A 267 -3.86 -17.37 -5.25
CA ALA A 267 -5.15 -17.67 -4.63
C ALA A 267 -5.27 -19.16 -4.26
N LYS A 268 -4.78 -20.07 -5.13
CA LYS A 268 -4.72 -21.52 -4.81
C LYS A 268 -3.80 -21.82 -3.62
N ALA A 269 -2.65 -21.13 -3.54
CA ALA A 269 -1.71 -21.33 -2.44
C ALA A 269 -2.32 -20.86 -1.11
N LEU A 270 -2.97 -19.69 -1.08
CA LEU A 270 -3.67 -19.17 0.10
C LEU A 270 -4.78 -20.12 0.57
N LEU A 271 -5.59 -20.63 -0.37
CA LEU A 271 -6.64 -21.60 -0.08
C LEU A 271 -6.07 -22.88 0.52
N ALA A 272 -5.01 -23.43 -0.07
CA ALA A 272 -4.36 -24.64 0.40
C ALA A 272 -3.76 -24.47 1.81
N ALA A 273 -3.21 -23.30 2.10
CA ALA A 273 -2.65 -22.93 3.39
C ALA A 273 -3.73 -22.53 4.43
N LYS A 274 -5.00 -22.41 4.02
CA LYS A 274 -6.12 -21.95 4.86
C LYS A 274 -5.94 -20.52 5.36
N VAL A 275 -5.30 -19.68 4.57
CA VAL A 275 -5.23 -18.23 4.78
C VAL A 275 -6.53 -17.63 4.25
N SER A 276 -7.17 -16.76 5.02
CA SER A 276 -8.36 -16.03 4.54
C SER A 276 -7.98 -15.06 3.45
N TYR A 277 -8.69 -15.08 2.32
CA TYR A 277 -8.40 -14.18 1.21
C TYR A 277 -9.63 -13.77 0.41
N GLU A 278 -9.50 -12.64 -0.26
CA GLU A 278 -10.40 -12.18 -1.30
C GLU A 278 -9.61 -12.07 -2.60
N TYR A 279 -10.15 -12.60 -3.69
CA TYR A 279 -9.56 -12.45 -5.01
C TYR A 279 -10.58 -11.83 -5.96
N VAL A 280 -10.21 -10.71 -6.58
CA VAL A 280 -11.08 -9.96 -7.49
C VAL A 280 -10.42 -9.88 -8.87
N ILE A 281 -11.08 -10.51 -9.83
CA ILE A 281 -10.73 -10.49 -11.25
C ILE A 281 -11.45 -9.32 -11.90
N VAL A 282 -10.69 -8.40 -12.52
CA VAL A 282 -11.20 -7.23 -13.22
C VAL A 282 -11.23 -7.51 -14.71
N GLU A 283 -12.41 -7.72 -15.30
CA GLU A 283 -12.56 -8.07 -16.72
C GLU A 283 -12.10 -6.92 -17.63
N GLY A 284 -11.18 -7.24 -18.56
CA GLY A 284 -10.59 -6.26 -19.47
C GLY A 284 -9.67 -5.24 -18.81
N GLY A 285 -9.39 -5.38 -17.50
CA GLY A 285 -8.44 -4.52 -16.79
C GLY A 285 -7.01 -4.77 -17.29
N PRO A 286 -6.30 -3.73 -17.78
CA PRO A 286 -4.88 -3.83 -18.13
C PRO A 286 -4.02 -3.75 -16.88
N HIS A 287 -2.68 -3.91 -17.03
CA HIS A 287 -1.75 -3.57 -15.95
C HIS A 287 -1.98 -2.14 -15.47
N THR A 288 -1.97 -1.90 -14.16
CA THR A 288 -2.31 -0.59 -13.56
C THR A 288 -3.76 -0.10 -13.84
N PHE A 289 -4.72 -1.03 -13.91
CA PHE A 289 -6.14 -0.68 -14.11
C PHE A 289 -6.70 0.26 -13.04
N ASP A 290 -6.11 0.30 -11.87
CA ASP A 290 -6.41 1.20 -10.76
C ASP A 290 -6.09 2.68 -11.06
N LEU A 291 -5.30 2.96 -12.10
CA LEU A 291 -5.02 4.30 -12.61
C LEU A 291 -6.05 4.80 -13.65
N HIS A 292 -6.93 3.93 -14.12
CA HIS A 292 -7.97 4.34 -15.07
C HIS A 292 -9.06 5.16 -14.37
N PRO A 293 -9.67 6.13 -15.07
CA PRO A 293 -10.66 7.00 -14.46
C PRO A 293 -11.75 6.19 -13.77
N ARG A 294 -12.04 6.53 -12.55
CA ARG A 294 -13.22 6.05 -11.82
C ARG A 294 -14.46 6.34 -12.65
N GLY A 295 -15.43 5.45 -12.63
CA GLY A 295 -16.63 5.57 -13.43
C GLY A 295 -16.60 4.78 -14.73
N LYS A 296 -15.45 4.30 -15.19
CA LYS A 296 -15.41 3.18 -16.13
C LYS A 296 -15.64 1.90 -15.31
N GLY A 297 -16.89 1.57 -15.08
CA GLY A 297 -17.23 0.36 -14.34
C GLY A 297 -16.55 -0.85 -14.95
N TRP A 298 -15.64 -1.44 -14.20
CA TRP A 298 -15.08 -2.72 -14.56
C TRP A 298 -16.03 -3.82 -14.11
N LYS A 299 -16.44 -4.69 -15.02
CA LYS A 299 -17.07 -5.94 -14.63
C LYS A 299 -16.04 -6.78 -13.88
N ARG A 300 -16.42 -7.36 -12.77
CA ARG A 300 -15.51 -8.10 -11.90
C ARG A 300 -16.17 -9.39 -11.40
N THR A 301 -15.34 -10.38 -11.15
CA THR A 301 -15.71 -11.63 -10.46
C THR A 301 -14.87 -11.73 -9.19
N GLY A 302 -15.51 -11.88 -8.05
CA GLY A 302 -14.86 -11.96 -6.75
C GLY A 302 -14.98 -13.34 -6.13
N PHE A 303 -13.93 -13.74 -5.42
CA PHE A 303 -13.88 -14.98 -4.64
C PHE A 303 -13.50 -14.65 -3.20
N ILE A 304 -14.16 -15.29 -2.24
CA ILE A 304 -13.78 -15.27 -0.82
C ILE A 304 -13.51 -16.70 -0.41
N ASP A 305 -12.29 -16.98 0.03
CA ASP A 305 -11.83 -18.31 0.46
C ASP A 305 -12.20 -19.42 -0.54
N GLY A 306 -12.08 -19.12 -1.85
CA GLY A 306 -12.36 -20.03 -2.94
C GLY A 306 -13.83 -20.11 -3.39
N ILE A 307 -14.73 -19.43 -2.71
CA ILE A 307 -16.16 -19.39 -3.08
C ILE A 307 -16.40 -18.15 -3.93
N GLU A 308 -16.94 -18.34 -5.14
CA GLU A 308 -17.35 -17.25 -5.99
C GLU A 308 -18.49 -16.46 -5.33
N VAL A 309 -18.26 -15.17 -5.13
CA VAL A 309 -19.29 -14.24 -4.68
C VAL A 309 -19.81 -13.49 -5.89
N SER A 310 -21.12 -13.35 -6.00
CA SER A 310 -21.80 -12.82 -7.16
C SER A 310 -21.09 -11.62 -7.79
N SER A 311 -20.85 -11.70 -9.10
CA SER A 311 -20.31 -10.60 -9.88
C SER A 311 -21.22 -9.39 -9.70
N THR A 312 -20.72 -8.31 -9.16
CA THR A 312 -21.43 -7.04 -9.22
C THR A 312 -21.15 -6.44 -10.59
N SER A 313 -22.12 -6.56 -11.48
CA SER A 313 -22.18 -5.72 -12.67
C SER A 313 -22.47 -4.30 -12.19
N GLY A 314 -21.54 -3.39 -12.36
CA GLY A 314 -21.72 -1.99 -11.97
C GLY A 314 -20.40 -1.27 -11.81
N THR A 315 -20.46 -0.01 -11.59
CA THR A 315 -19.40 0.97 -11.40
C THR A 315 -18.55 0.71 -10.15
N ALA A 316 -18.11 -0.52 -9.94
CA ALA A 316 -17.31 -0.84 -8.79
C ALA A 316 -15.88 -0.34 -8.97
N ASP A 317 -15.60 0.72 -8.27
CA ASP A 317 -14.26 1.24 -8.09
C ASP A 317 -13.42 0.21 -7.32
N VAL A 318 -12.23 -0.05 -7.80
CA VAL A 318 -11.24 -0.92 -7.13
C VAL A 318 -10.91 -0.39 -5.74
N THR A 319 -10.95 0.92 -5.56
CA THR A 319 -10.76 1.55 -4.25
C THR A 319 -11.86 1.15 -3.26
N GLU A 320 -13.11 1.02 -3.70
CA GLU A 320 -14.21 0.56 -2.82
C GLU A 320 -13.98 -0.86 -2.33
N VAL A 321 -13.49 -1.75 -3.21
CA VAL A 321 -13.12 -3.12 -2.82
C VAL A 321 -12.02 -3.11 -1.77
N THR A 322 -10.98 -2.33 -2.03
CA THR A 322 -9.84 -2.16 -1.11
C THR A 322 -10.30 -1.62 0.25
N LEU A 323 -11.13 -0.58 0.25
CA LEU A 323 -11.66 0.01 1.48
C LEU A 323 -12.59 -0.95 2.24
N ALA A 324 -13.42 -1.72 1.53
CA ALA A 324 -14.29 -2.72 2.13
C ALA A 324 -13.47 -3.84 2.79
N PHE A 325 -12.42 -4.32 2.13
CA PHE A 325 -11.50 -5.30 2.68
C PHE A 325 -10.78 -4.76 3.93
N LEU A 326 -10.19 -3.58 3.85
CA LEU A 326 -9.51 -2.95 4.98
C LEU A 326 -10.46 -2.73 6.17
N ALA A 327 -11.70 -2.32 5.93
CA ALA A 327 -12.69 -2.12 6.99
C ALA A 327 -13.03 -3.42 7.73
N ARG A 328 -13.03 -4.57 7.02
CA ARG A 328 -13.27 -5.89 7.63
C ARG A 328 -12.06 -6.44 8.39
N THR A 329 -10.86 -6.11 7.97
CA THR A 329 -9.62 -6.70 8.51
C THR A 329 -8.97 -5.85 9.58
N ILE A 330 -8.83 -4.55 9.37
CA ILE A 330 -8.16 -3.64 10.32
C ILE A 330 -9.09 -2.54 10.85
N GLY A 331 -10.32 -2.47 10.37
CA GLY A 331 -11.31 -1.47 10.79
C GLY A 331 -11.09 -0.09 10.16
N LYS A 332 -11.84 0.90 10.68
CA LYS A 332 -11.76 2.32 10.29
C LYS A 332 -11.47 3.19 11.49
#